data_f6c413949e2ba4a48bb275f5c4bac8ad
#
_entry.id   f6c413949e2ba4a48bb275f5c4bac8ad
#
_cell.length_a   1.000
_cell.length_b   1.000
_cell.length_c   1.000
_cell.angle_alpha   90.00
_cell.angle_beta   90.00
_cell.angle_gamma   90.00
#
_symmetry.space_group_name_H-M   'P 1'
#
loop_
_entity.id
_entity.type
_entity.pdbx_description
1 polymer ?
#
loop_
_entity_poly.entity_id
_entity_poly.type
_entity_poly.pdbx_seq_one_letter_code
_entity_poly.pdbx_strand_id
1 'polypeptide(L)'
;MRYLATVFVAVLGIAGAGWWVLDAEPDWYLRARYPLEYEEILRAHGRNYDLDPALLAAVVYVESRFDPDAESAAGAIGLMQLLPDTAKGIALRTGGASFVVDDLRDPEINVRYGSWYLHLLRDRYGDLELALAAYHAGQGNVDRWRSAGAGIVFPETRRYVDEVSRLRRVYAKAYRAELGLR
;
A
#
# COMPACT_ATOMS: atom_id res chain seq x y z
N MET A 1 -21.66 40.31 27.15
CA MET A 1 -20.29 40.41 26.60
C MET A 1 -19.32 39.30 27.09
N ARG A 2 -19.31 38.94 28.39
CA ARG A 2 -18.38 37.90 28.92
C ARG A 2 -18.59 36.51 28.30
N TYR A 3 -19.82 36.04 28.04
CA TYR A 3 -20.13 34.76 27.41
C TYR A 3 -19.67 34.68 25.96
N LEU A 4 -19.80 35.76 25.20
CA LEU A 4 -19.33 35.83 23.79
C LEU A 4 -17.81 35.70 23.72
N ALA A 5 -17.08 36.33 24.65
CA ALA A 5 -15.62 36.23 24.73
C ALA A 5 -15.19 34.79 25.06
N THR A 6 -15.87 34.13 26.01
CA THR A 6 -15.57 32.74 26.40
C THR A 6 -15.83 31.77 25.25
N VAL A 7 -16.95 31.93 24.52
CA VAL A 7 -17.26 31.10 23.34
C VAL A 7 -16.22 31.32 22.24
N PHE A 8 -15.81 32.54 21.99
CA PHE A 8 -14.82 32.88 20.98
C PHE A 8 -13.44 32.25 21.32
N VAL A 9 -13.00 32.33 22.57
CA VAL A 9 -11.75 31.68 23.01
C VAL A 9 -11.82 30.16 22.90
N ALA A 10 -12.97 29.54 23.26
CA ALA A 10 -13.16 28.11 23.09
C ALA A 10 -13.10 27.67 21.62
N VAL A 11 -13.72 28.42 20.72
CA VAL A 11 -13.70 28.13 19.28
C VAL A 11 -12.29 28.25 18.72
N LEU A 12 -11.53 29.27 19.09
CA LEU A 12 -10.12 29.42 18.70
C LEU A 12 -9.23 28.29 19.26
N GLY A 13 -9.47 27.85 20.51
CA GLY A 13 -8.77 26.73 21.11
C GLY A 13 -9.03 25.41 20.36
N ILE A 14 -10.29 25.14 20.01
CA ILE A 14 -10.66 23.94 19.24
C ILE A 14 -10.07 24.00 17.84
N ALA A 15 -10.16 25.15 17.16
CA ALA A 15 -9.59 25.34 15.82
C ALA A 15 -8.06 25.18 15.84
N GLY A 16 -7.38 25.75 16.84
CA GLY A 16 -5.94 25.61 17.03
C GLY A 16 -5.50 24.18 17.33
N ALA A 17 -6.25 23.47 18.18
CA ALA A 17 -5.99 22.06 18.46
C ALA A 17 -6.23 21.18 17.23
N GLY A 18 -7.31 21.43 16.49
CA GLY A 18 -7.58 20.73 15.23
C GLY A 18 -6.50 20.96 14.18
N TRP A 19 -6.06 22.19 14.01
CA TRP A 19 -4.98 22.52 13.08
C TRP A 19 -3.66 21.86 13.49
N TRP A 20 -3.33 21.88 14.82
CA TRP A 20 -2.15 21.19 15.33
C TRP A 20 -2.17 19.68 15.06
N VAL A 21 -3.32 19.01 15.22
CA VAL A 21 -3.46 17.57 14.90
C VAL A 21 -3.21 17.30 13.43
N LEU A 22 -3.71 18.16 12.54
CA LEU A 22 -3.54 18.00 11.10
C LEU A 22 -2.08 18.28 10.66
N ASP A 23 -1.38 19.18 11.32
CA ASP A 23 0.00 19.56 11.00
C ASP A 23 1.02 18.59 11.61
N ALA A 24 0.85 18.23 12.89
CA ALA A 24 1.77 17.35 13.61
C ALA A 24 1.59 15.88 13.27
N GLU A 25 0.42 15.50 12.77
CA GLU A 25 0.05 14.10 12.46
C GLU A 25 0.51 13.12 13.57
N PRO A 26 0.04 13.27 14.83
CA PRO A 26 0.47 12.42 15.92
C PRO A 26 0.10 10.95 15.68
N ASP A 27 0.88 10.02 16.21
CA ASP A 27 0.73 8.58 15.95
C ASP A 27 -0.69 8.05 16.21
N TRP A 28 -1.35 8.53 17.28
CA TRP A 28 -2.73 8.13 17.56
C TRP A 28 -3.71 8.53 16.44
N TYR A 29 -3.51 9.71 15.82
CA TYR A 29 -4.31 10.17 14.71
C TYR A 29 -4.03 9.33 13.43
N LEU A 30 -2.74 9.08 13.14
CA LEU A 30 -2.35 8.25 12.01
C LEU A 30 -2.89 6.83 12.15
N ARG A 31 -2.82 6.23 13.35
CA ARG A 31 -3.36 4.89 13.62
C ARG A 31 -4.88 4.83 13.47
N ALA A 32 -5.61 5.86 13.91
CA ALA A 32 -7.05 5.94 13.71
C ALA A 32 -7.45 6.12 12.24
N ARG A 33 -6.62 6.84 11.46
CA ARG A 33 -6.89 7.17 10.05
C ARG A 33 -6.44 6.07 9.09
N TYR A 34 -5.35 5.38 9.43
CA TYR A 34 -4.69 4.35 8.63
C TYR A 34 -4.43 3.12 9.50
N PRO A 35 -5.44 2.29 9.77
CA PRO A 35 -5.27 1.08 10.58
C PRO A 35 -4.27 0.12 9.94
N LEU A 36 -3.60 -0.69 10.76
CA LEU A 36 -2.74 -1.77 10.34
C LEU A 36 -3.38 -3.10 10.72
N GLU A 37 -3.43 -4.02 9.78
CA GLU A 37 -3.82 -5.40 9.99
C GLU A 37 -2.79 -6.34 9.35
N TYR A 38 -2.84 -7.63 9.71
CA TYR A 38 -1.93 -8.66 9.16
C TYR A 38 -0.44 -8.36 9.31
N GLU A 39 -0.01 -7.67 10.36
CA GLU A 39 1.37 -7.24 10.57
C GLU A 39 2.38 -8.39 10.57
N GLU A 40 1.99 -9.56 11.07
CA GLU A 40 2.86 -10.76 11.08
C GLU A 40 3.12 -11.26 9.66
N ILE A 41 2.09 -11.32 8.81
CA ILE A 41 2.17 -11.71 7.40
C ILE A 41 3.03 -10.71 6.64
N LEU A 42 2.79 -9.39 6.83
CA LEU A 42 3.56 -8.34 6.18
C LEU A 42 5.05 -8.39 6.56
N ARG A 43 5.37 -8.63 7.85
CA ARG A 43 6.75 -8.80 8.30
C ARG A 43 7.41 -10.05 7.73
N ALA A 44 6.68 -11.17 7.68
CA ALA A 44 7.18 -12.42 7.15
C ALA A 44 7.55 -12.28 5.67
N HIS A 45 6.64 -11.77 4.85
CA HIS A 45 6.88 -11.60 3.41
C HIS A 45 7.80 -10.43 3.10
N GLY A 46 7.84 -9.39 3.92
CA GLY A 46 8.87 -8.35 3.86
C GLY A 46 10.28 -8.94 3.95
N ARG A 47 10.51 -9.83 4.92
CA ARG A 47 11.81 -10.54 5.06
C ARG A 47 12.08 -11.52 3.91
N ASN A 48 11.06 -12.29 3.51
CA ASN A 48 11.21 -13.33 2.48
C ASN A 48 11.58 -12.74 1.10
N TYR A 49 11.12 -11.54 0.80
CA TYR A 49 11.28 -10.90 -0.50
C TYR A 49 12.10 -9.61 -0.45
N ASP A 50 12.79 -9.36 0.66
CA ASP A 50 13.61 -8.16 0.87
C ASP A 50 12.82 -6.86 0.57
N LEU A 51 11.59 -6.78 1.06
CA LEU A 51 10.72 -5.62 0.95
C LEU A 51 10.51 -4.98 2.34
N ASP A 52 10.39 -3.67 2.36
CA ASP A 52 10.01 -2.92 3.55
C ASP A 52 8.57 -3.29 3.98
N PRO A 53 8.33 -3.82 5.20
CA PRO A 53 6.98 -4.13 5.64
C PRO A 53 6.03 -2.92 5.65
N ALA A 54 6.55 -1.69 5.84
CA ALA A 54 5.75 -0.47 5.71
C ALA A 54 5.34 -0.19 4.27
N LEU A 55 6.15 -0.58 3.28
CA LEU A 55 5.77 -0.55 1.87
C LEU A 55 4.64 -1.53 1.59
N LEU A 56 4.74 -2.77 2.09
CA LEU A 56 3.68 -3.76 1.92
C LEU A 56 2.37 -3.31 2.56
N ALA A 57 2.41 -2.75 3.77
CA ALA A 57 1.23 -2.18 4.43
C ALA A 57 0.60 -1.05 3.59
N ALA A 58 1.42 -0.17 3.02
CA ALA A 58 0.96 0.91 2.16
C ALA A 58 0.29 0.40 0.89
N VAL A 59 0.87 -0.60 0.22
CA VAL A 59 0.28 -1.23 -0.97
C VAL A 59 -1.05 -1.88 -0.62
N VAL A 60 -1.11 -2.72 0.42
CA VAL A 60 -2.35 -3.37 0.87
C VAL A 60 -3.44 -2.35 1.19
N TYR A 61 -3.08 -1.25 1.89
CA TYR A 61 -4.06 -0.22 2.21
C TYR A 61 -4.60 0.49 0.95
N VAL A 62 -3.74 0.81 -0.01
CA VAL A 62 -4.16 1.48 -1.26
C VAL A 62 -5.02 0.56 -2.11
N GLU A 63 -4.68 -0.74 -2.18
CA GLU A 63 -5.35 -1.73 -3.01
C GLU A 63 -6.72 -2.15 -2.45
N SER A 64 -6.80 -2.45 -1.15
CA SER A 64 -7.99 -3.06 -0.55
C SER A 64 -8.44 -2.43 0.77
N ARG A 65 -7.65 -1.55 1.39
CA ARG A 65 -7.84 -1.10 2.78
C ARG A 65 -7.86 -2.26 3.79
N PHE A 66 -7.06 -3.27 3.54
CA PHE A 66 -6.98 -4.52 4.31
C PHE A 66 -8.22 -5.43 4.19
N ASP A 67 -9.09 -5.24 3.21
CA ASP A 67 -10.22 -6.13 2.96
C ASP A 67 -9.75 -7.35 2.12
N PRO A 68 -9.73 -8.57 2.68
CA PRO A 68 -9.31 -9.78 1.98
C PRO A 68 -10.32 -10.21 0.91
N ASP A 69 -11.56 -9.77 1.03
CA ASP A 69 -12.65 -10.11 0.09
C ASP A 69 -12.83 -9.04 -1.00
N ALA A 70 -11.99 -7.99 -1.00
CA ALA A 70 -12.08 -6.93 -2.00
C ALA A 70 -11.96 -7.50 -3.42
N GLU A 71 -12.87 -7.07 -4.30
CA GLU A 71 -12.86 -7.42 -5.71
C GLU A 71 -13.10 -6.18 -6.57
N SER A 72 -12.21 -5.91 -7.51
CA SER A 72 -12.33 -4.75 -8.39
C SER A 72 -13.19 -5.06 -9.62
N ALA A 73 -13.67 -4.02 -10.30
CA ALA A 73 -14.39 -4.16 -11.57
C ALA A 73 -13.57 -4.88 -12.67
N ALA A 74 -12.24 -4.88 -12.56
CA ALA A 74 -11.34 -5.60 -13.45
C ALA A 74 -11.10 -7.06 -13.01
N GLY A 75 -11.71 -7.52 -11.91
CA GLY A 75 -11.56 -8.86 -11.36
C GLY A 75 -10.26 -9.08 -10.58
N ALA A 76 -9.63 -8.03 -10.09
CA ALA A 76 -8.52 -8.16 -9.16
C ALA A 76 -9.05 -8.49 -7.76
N ILE A 77 -8.36 -9.38 -7.01
CA ILE A 77 -8.88 -10.00 -5.79
C ILE A 77 -7.91 -9.83 -4.62
N GLY A 78 -8.48 -9.56 -3.44
CA GLY A 78 -7.87 -9.66 -2.13
C GLY A 78 -6.98 -8.48 -1.76
N LEU A 79 -6.18 -8.67 -0.70
CA LEU A 79 -5.41 -7.64 -0.01
C LEU A 79 -4.52 -6.80 -0.94
N MET A 80 -3.84 -7.42 -1.89
CA MET A 80 -2.92 -6.77 -2.83
C MET A 80 -3.49 -6.71 -4.26
N GLN A 81 -4.80 -6.95 -4.43
CA GLN A 81 -5.54 -6.81 -5.69
C GLN A 81 -4.85 -7.51 -6.87
N LEU A 82 -4.65 -8.81 -6.74
CA LEU A 82 -4.03 -9.60 -7.81
C LEU A 82 -5.06 -10.04 -8.85
N LEU A 83 -4.73 -9.82 -10.12
CA LEU A 83 -5.50 -10.39 -11.21
C LEU A 83 -5.31 -11.92 -11.26
N PRO A 84 -6.36 -12.71 -11.51
CA PRO A 84 -6.29 -14.18 -11.58
C PRO A 84 -5.18 -14.71 -12.49
N ASP A 85 -4.97 -14.11 -13.64
CA ASP A 85 -3.94 -14.58 -14.60
C ASP A 85 -2.52 -14.23 -14.10
N THR A 86 -2.36 -13.10 -13.41
CA THR A 86 -1.09 -12.77 -12.75
C THR A 86 -0.79 -13.79 -11.66
N ALA A 87 -1.78 -14.11 -10.81
CA ALA A 87 -1.63 -15.07 -9.73
C ALA A 87 -1.34 -16.50 -10.24
N LYS A 88 -2.00 -16.96 -11.29
CA LYS A 88 -1.68 -18.23 -11.95
C LYS A 88 -0.23 -18.26 -12.46
N GLY A 89 0.22 -17.16 -13.08
CA GLY A 89 1.60 -17.03 -13.55
C GLY A 89 2.62 -17.06 -12.39
N ILE A 90 2.27 -16.52 -11.22
CA ILE A 90 3.08 -16.60 -10.00
C ILE A 90 3.10 -18.04 -9.47
N ALA A 91 1.93 -18.67 -9.34
CA ALA A 91 1.79 -20.04 -8.87
C ALA A 91 2.67 -21.03 -9.67
N LEU A 92 2.65 -20.94 -10.99
CA LEU A 92 3.50 -21.76 -11.87
C LEU A 92 5.00 -21.58 -11.60
N ARG A 93 5.43 -20.38 -11.22
CA ARG A 93 6.86 -20.06 -10.96
C ARG A 93 7.30 -20.36 -9.54
N THR A 94 6.37 -20.42 -8.61
CA THR A 94 6.65 -20.58 -7.17
C THR A 94 6.25 -21.95 -6.63
N GLY A 95 5.86 -22.89 -7.49
CA GLY A 95 5.48 -24.25 -7.10
C GLY A 95 4.05 -24.39 -6.56
N GLY A 96 3.17 -23.45 -6.84
CA GLY A 96 1.76 -23.47 -6.41
C GLY A 96 0.88 -24.36 -7.30
N ALA A 97 1.22 -25.65 -7.44
CA ALA A 97 0.51 -26.58 -8.35
C ALA A 97 -0.99 -26.80 -7.99
N SER A 98 -1.37 -26.59 -6.74
CA SER A 98 -2.73 -26.71 -6.26
C SER A 98 -3.49 -25.39 -6.17
N PHE A 99 -2.87 -24.27 -6.60
CA PHE A 99 -3.50 -22.94 -6.51
C PHE A 99 -4.80 -22.87 -7.30
N VAL A 100 -5.84 -22.39 -6.66
CA VAL A 100 -7.11 -22.00 -7.28
C VAL A 100 -7.36 -20.51 -7.07
N VAL A 101 -8.15 -19.89 -7.93
CA VAL A 101 -8.34 -18.42 -7.91
C VAL A 101 -8.94 -17.93 -6.59
N ASP A 102 -9.78 -18.71 -5.96
CA ASP A 102 -10.40 -18.38 -4.67
C ASP A 102 -9.41 -18.28 -3.52
N ASP A 103 -8.25 -18.93 -3.63
CA ASP A 103 -7.13 -18.80 -2.67
C ASP A 103 -6.62 -17.35 -2.56
N LEU A 104 -6.95 -16.48 -3.51
CA LEU A 104 -6.60 -15.05 -3.44
C LEU A 104 -7.36 -14.28 -2.35
N ARG A 105 -8.39 -14.88 -1.75
CA ARG A 105 -9.07 -14.32 -0.56
C ARG A 105 -8.36 -14.69 0.75
N ASP A 106 -7.45 -15.67 0.70
CA ASP A 106 -6.60 -15.99 1.84
C ASP A 106 -5.49 -14.92 1.99
N PRO A 107 -5.40 -14.22 3.16
CA PRO A 107 -4.43 -13.17 3.38
C PRO A 107 -2.97 -13.59 3.19
N GLU A 108 -2.62 -14.81 3.64
CA GLU A 108 -1.26 -15.34 3.53
C GLU A 108 -0.87 -15.58 2.06
N ILE A 109 -1.76 -16.20 1.28
CA ILE A 109 -1.51 -16.49 -0.13
C ILE A 109 -1.45 -15.19 -0.94
N ASN A 110 -2.39 -14.28 -0.69
CA ASN A 110 -2.48 -13.02 -1.42
C ASN A 110 -1.24 -12.13 -1.18
N VAL A 111 -0.87 -11.92 0.09
CA VAL A 111 0.32 -11.11 0.43
C VAL A 111 1.60 -11.78 -0.05
N ARG A 112 1.72 -13.10 0.05
CA ARG A 112 2.86 -13.85 -0.48
C ARG A 112 3.04 -13.62 -1.98
N TYR A 113 1.98 -13.79 -2.76
CA TYR A 113 2.03 -13.63 -4.21
C TYR A 113 2.26 -12.19 -4.63
N GLY A 114 1.57 -11.23 -3.98
CA GLY A 114 1.75 -9.80 -4.26
C GLY A 114 3.16 -9.31 -3.91
N SER A 115 3.70 -9.76 -2.78
CA SER A 115 5.09 -9.44 -2.38
C SER A 115 6.11 -10.03 -3.34
N TRP A 116 5.94 -11.29 -3.74
CA TRP A 116 6.79 -11.91 -4.76
C TRP A 116 6.77 -11.13 -6.07
N TYR A 117 5.59 -10.72 -6.52
CA TYR A 117 5.43 -9.96 -7.75
C TYR A 117 6.06 -8.57 -7.65
N LEU A 118 5.85 -7.87 -6.54
CA LEU A 118 6.46 -6.56 -6.32
C LEU A 118 8.00 -6.64 -6.25
N HIS A 119 8.54 -7.67 -5.59
CA HIS A 119 9.97 -7.96 -5.59
C HIS A 119 10.51 -8.17 -7.02
N LEU A 120 9.85 -9.01 -7.82
CA LEU A 120 10.21 -9.25 -9.22
C LEU A 120 10.25 -7.95 -10.03
N LEU A 121 9.26 -7.07 -9.84
CA LEU A 121 9.18 -5.78 -10.52
C LEU A 121 10.30 -4.83 -10.06
N ARG A 122 10.60 -4.81 -8.76
CA ARG A 122 11.70 -4.01 -8.21
C ARG A 122 13.04 -4.44 -8.81
N ASP A 123 13.28 -5.74 -8.88
CA ASP A 123 14.51 -6.27 -9.47
C ASP A 123 14.60 -5.99 -10.97
N ARG A 124 13.47 -6.07 -11.70
CA ARG A 124 13.42 -5.78 -13.13
C ARG A 124 13.74 -4.32 -13.45
N TYR A 125 13.18 -3.39 -12.68
CA TYR A 125 13.27 -1.96 -13.00
C TYR A 125 14.41 -1.24 -12.27
N GLY A 126 14.91 -1.80 -11.16
CA GLY A 126 15.95 -1.19 -10.32
C GLY A 126 15.52 0.11 -9.64
N ASP A 127 14.23 0.43 -9.71
CA ASP A 127 13.62 1.66 -9.20
C ASP A 127 12.25 1.35 -8.62
N LEU A 128 11.98 1.83 -7.39
CA LEU A 128 10.74 1.53 -6.69
C LEU A 128 9.51 2.20 -7.33
N GLU A 129 9.66 3.43 -7.84
CA GLU A 129 8.54 4.14 -8.45
C GLU A 129 8.11 3.45 -9.74
N LEU A 130 9.08 3.00 -10.56
CA LEU A 130 8.80 2.22 -11.77
C LEU A 130 8.24 0.83 -11.44
N ALA A 131 8.69 0.20 -10.36
CA ALA A 131 8.12 -1.07 -9.90
C ALA A 131 6.66 -0.92 -9.48
N LEU A 132 6.34 0.10 -8.69
CA LEU A 132 4.97 0.43 -8.29
C LEU A 132 4.09 0.81 -9.50
N ALA A 133 4.66 1.57 -10.43
CA ALA A 133 3.97 1.90 -11.67
C ALA A 133 3.66 0.65 -12.50
N ALA A 134 4.59 -0.30 -12.57
CA ALA A 134 4.39 -1.57 -13.26
C ALA A 134 3.43 -2.50 -12.54
N TYR A 135 3.40 -2.45 -11.21
CA TYR A 135 2.41 -3.16 -10.40
C TYR A 135 0.99 -2.71 -10.75
N HIS A 136 0.77 -1.40 -10.77
CA HIS A 136 -0.55 -0.79 -11.00
C HIS A 136 -0.95 -0.77 -12.49
N ALA A 137 -0.07 -0.33 -13.37
CA ALA A 137 -0.38 -0.13 -14.80
C ALA A 137 0.01 -1.32 -15.71
N GLY A 138 0.73 -2.30 -15.17
CA GLY A 138 1.29 -3.41 -15.92
C GLY A 138 2.65 -3.10 -16.58
N GLN A 139 3.50 -4.12 -16.64
CA GLN A 139 4.87 -4.03 -17.18
C GLN A 139 4.93 -3.48 -18.60
N GLY A 140 4.01 -3.91 -19.49
CA GLY A 140 4.00 -3.48 -20.88
C GLY A 140 3.80 -1.97 -21.07
N ASN A 141 3.08 -1.30 -20.19
CA ASN A 141 2.95 0.15 -20.22
C ASN A 141 4.26 0.83 -19.80
N VAL A 142 4.85 0.39 -18.69
CA VAL A 142 6.10 0.95 -18.19
C VAL A 142 7.25 0.74 -19.19
N ASP A 143 7.34 -0.42 -19.81
CA ASP A 143 8.34 -0.72 -20.83
C ASP A 143 8.20 0.23 -22.05
N ARG A 144 6.98 0.50 -22.50
CA ARG A 144 6.72 1.47 -23.57
C ARG A 144 7.12 2.89 -23.15
N TRP A 145 6.78 3.32 -21.94
CA TRP A 145 7.15 4.66 -21.47
C TRP A 145 8.66 4.83 -21.38
N ARG A 146 9.37 3.84 -20.85
CA ARG A 146 10.84 3.85 -20.77
C ARG A 146 11.47 3.91 -22.17
N SER A 147 11.00 3.10 -23.10
CA SER A 147 11.51 3.08 -24.48
C SER A 147 11.28 4.41 -25.20
N ALA A 148 10.23 5.14 -24.83
CA ALA A 148 9.95 6.48 -25.34
C ALA A 148 10.68 7.59 -24.60
N GLY A 149 11.50 7.28 -23.58
CA GLY A 149 12.13 8.29 -22.72
C GLY A 149 11.14 9.09 -21.88
N ALA A 150 9.92 8.58 -21.70
CA ALA A 150 8.86 9.22 -20.90
C ALA A 150 8.89 8.73 -19.45
N GLY A 151 8.41 9.54 -18.53
CA GLY A 151 8.09 9.12 -17.16
C GLY A 151 6.77 8.34 -17.11
N ILE A 152 6.19 8.23 -15.91
CA ILE A 152 4.88 7.61 -15.73
C ILE A 152 3.82 8.45 -16.45
N VAL A 153 3.23 7.93 -17.53
CA VAL A 153 2.34 8.68 -18.42
C VAL A 153 0.94 8.80 -17.82
N PHE A 154 0.39 7.71 -17.26
CA PHE A 154 -0.98 7.72 -16.73
C PHE A 154 -1.10 8.52 -15.43
N PRO A 155 -1.99 9.53 -15.34
CA PRO A 155 -2.16 10.34 -14.14
C PRO A 155 -2.60 9.52 -12.92
N GLU A 156 -3.43 8.49 -13.11
CA GLU A 156 -3.88 7.57 -12.06
C GLU A 156 -2.71 6.76 -11.49
N THR A 157 -1.80 6.30 -12.36
CA THR A 157 -0.61 5.57 -11.91
C THR A 157 0.35 6.46 -11.14
N ARG A 158 0.54 7.72 -11.55
CA ARG A 158 1.32 8.69 -10.76
C ARG A 158 0.74 8.88 -9.37
N ARG A 159 -0.60 9.10 -9.28
CA ARG A 159 -1.28 9.25 -7.99
C ARG A 159 -1.15 8.00 -7.11
N TYR A 160 -1.21 6.81 -7.71
CA TYR A 160 -0.99 5.56 -7.01
C TYR A 160 0.43 5.49 -6.40
N VAL A 161 1.45 5.76 -7.19
CA VAL A 161 2.86 5.76 -6.75
C VAL A 161 3.10 6.78 -5.63
N ASP A 162 2.56 8.00 -5.78
CA ASP A 162 2.66 9.06 -4.79
C ASP A 162 1.97 8.66 -3.48
N GLU A 163 0.77 8.07 -3.56
CA GLU A 163 -0.02 7.65 -2.40
C GLU A 163 0.64 6.49 -1.65
N VAL A 164 1.12 5.46 -2.35
CA VAL A 164 1.86 4.35 -1.74
C VAL A 164 3.13 4.88 -1.06
N SER A 165 3.88 5.77 -1.71
CA SER A 165 5.11 6.36 -1.18
C SER A 165 4.83 7.22 0.07
N ARG A 166 3.73 7.97 0.07
CA ARG A 166 3.27 8.75 1.23
C ARG A 166 2.88 7.82 2.38
N LEU A 167 2.05 6.82 2.12
CA LEU A 167 1.56 5.89 3.14
C LEU A 167 2.66 5.00 3.70
N ARG A 168 3.64 4.61 2.92
CA ARG A 168 4.84 3.94 3.44
C ARG A 168 5.48 4.73 4.58
N ARG A 169 5.64 6.06 4.43
CA ARG A 169 6.17 6.91 5.50
C ARG A 169 5.24 6.97 6.72
N VAL A 170 3.93 7.02 6.49
CA VAL A 170 2.93 6.98 7.55
C VAL A 170 3.02 5.68 8.35
N TYR A 171 3.02 4.52 7.69
CA TYR A 171 3.13 3.22 8.35
C TYR A 171 4.47 3.06 9.07
N ALA A 172 5.58 3.49 8.46
CA ALA A 172 6.89 3.45 9.11
C ALA A 172 6.97 4.35 10.36
N LYS A 173 6.24 5.48 10.39
CA LYS A 173 6.13 6.35 11.57
C LYS A 173 5.21 5.75 12.62
N ALA A 174 3.97 5.44 12.26
CA ALA A 174 2.92 5.09 13.21
C ALA A 174 3.04 3.66 13.78
N TYR A 175 3.66 2.72 13.03
CA TYR A 175 3.68 1.29 13.35
C TYR A 175 5.08 0.69 13.34
N ARG A 176 6.08 1.51 13.74
CA ARG A 176 7.49 1.11 13.72
C ARG A 176 7.76 -0.21 14.46
N ALA A 177 7.19 -0.35 15.66
CA ALA A 177 7.38 -1.54 16.49
C ALA A 177 6.65 -2.76 15.93
N GLU A 178 5.39 -2.59 15.54
CA GLU A 178 4.54 -3.65 15.00
C GLU A 178 5.10 -4.20 13.68
N LEU A 179 5.67 -3.34 12.85
CA LEU A 179 6.32 -3.73 11.59
C LEU A 179 7.78 -4.18 11.75
N GLY A 180 8.34 -4.14 12.97
CA GLY A 180 9.71 -4.55 13.26
C GLY A 180 10.79 -3.69 12.60
N LEU A 181 10.49 -2.40 12.37
CA LEU A 181 11.42 -1.46 11.77
C LEU A 181 12.42 -0.93 12.82
N ARG A 182 13.71 -0.90 12.47
CA ARG A 182 14.80 -0.41 13.33
C ARG A 182 14.99 1.09 13.26
#